data_55f1daa0d0bf5580696f7b933cccd79a
#
_entry.id   55f1daa0d0bf5580696f7b933cccd79a
#
_cell.length_a   1.000
_cell.length_b   1.000
_cell.length_c   1.000
_cell.angle_alpha   90.00
_cell.angle_beta   90.00
_cell.angle_gamma   90.00
#
_symmetry.space_group_name_H-M   'P 1'
#
loop_
_entity.id
_entity.type
_entity.pdbx_description
1 polymer ?
#
loop_
_entity_poly.entity_id
_entity_poly.type
_entity_poly.pdbx_seq_one_letter_code
_entity_poly.pdbx_strand_id
1 'polypeptide(L)'
;LILERGEAHSFSIRKFYPESKVVTANYKGLAAVCTGVLCLTDASKGETLTYLDRAIEGNGLVVRYGESVGAIRPRGGFFLIETPAATYRSKTCAVAIGILGRPRKPDWPIPFALKARITFDITSVTFRNLDVLVVGGGDSASEYVQYLVQEGCRVVLSTRGLSFPRMNDINRASLEALEEQGRVLVLRGTNVVRVESDQGRPRVHFAEDGDGKPEPESFDHVVLALGGTTPENFLKTIGIDFDGQTPVLREGYETSIPGLFLVGDLTAGKSGGSIISAFNSANEAMRALCEGHLDCPIPPRPRP
;
A
#
# COMPACT_ATOMS: atom_id res chain seq x y z
N LEU A 1 5.70 -16.82 15.70
CA LEU A 1 6.53 -16.90 14.50
C LEU A 1 5.92 -16.04 13.40
N ILE A 2 6.72 -15.20 12.77
CA ILE A 2 6.35 -14.39 11.62
C ILE A 2 7.15 -14.90 10.41
N LEU A 3 6.49 -15.07 9.26
CA LEU A 3 7.12 -15.41 7.99
C LEU A 3 7.04 -14.18 7.08
N GLU A 4 8.19 -13.66 6.67
CA GLU A 4 8.30 -12.48 5.81
C GLU A 4 9.09 -12.86 4.55
N ARG A 5 8.50 -12.58 3.37
CA ARG A 5 9.16 -12.88 2.09
C ARG A 5 10.36 -11.97 1.78
N GLY A 6 10.35 -10.77 2.33
CA GLY A 6 11.41 -9.79 2.16
C GLY A 6 12.61 -10.06 3.08
N GLU A 7 13.69 -9.34 2.88
CA GLU A 7 14.90 -9.38 3.70
C GLU A 7 14.75 -8.56 4.99
N ALA A 8 13.68 -7.77 5.10
CA ALA A 8 13.35 -6.95 6.27
C ALA A 8 11.84 -6.79 6.40
N HIS A 9 11.35 -6.53 7.63
CA HIS A 9 9.94 -6.18 7.88
C HIS A 9 9.55 -4.82 7.28
N SER A 10 8.25 -4.52 7.32
CA SER A 10 7.69 -3.22 6.91
C SER A 10 8.02 -2.82 5.46
N PHE A 11 7.97 -3.80 4.55
CA PHE A 11 8.32 -3.64 3.14
C PHE A 11 7.68 -2.40 2.50
N SER A 12 6.39 -2.14 2.74
CA SER A 12 5.69 -1.00 2.14
C SER A 12 6.24 0.34 2.62
N ILE A 13 6.57 0.47 3.91
CA ILE A 13 7.17 1.69 4.47
C ILE A 13 8.58 1.88 3.90
N ARG A 14 9.40 0.82 3.92
CA ARG A 14 10.78 0.87 3.42
C ARG A 14 10.83 1.24 1.95
N LYS A 15 9.95 0.65 1.13
CA LYS A 15 9.99 0.79 -0.32
C LYS A 15 9.23 2.01 -0.84
N PHE A 16 8.03 2.31 -0.33
CA PHE A 16 7.13 3.27 -0.97
C PHE A 16 7.06 4.62 -0.26
N TYR A 17 7.58 4.73 0.98
CA TYR A 17 7.59 6.00 1.69
C TYR A 17 8.87 6.78 1.38
N PRO A 18 8.79 8.00 0.85
CA PRO A 18 9.93 8.89 0.76
C PRO A 18 10.45 9.23 2.17
N GLU A 19 11.72 9.61 2.28
CA GLU A 19 12.35 9.91 3.58
C GLU A 19 11.66 11.07 4.33
N SER A 20 11.10 12.03 3.57
CA SER A 20 10.36 13.18 4.11
C SER A 20 8.96 12.84 4.62
N LYS A 21 8.45 11.62 4.38
CA LYS A 21 7.09 11.26 4.77
C LYS A 21 6.98 11.06 6.26
N VAL A 22 6.04 11.79 6.88
CA VAL A 22 5.63 11.59 8.27
C VAL A 22 4.60 10.48 8.33
N VAL A 23 4.82 9.52 9.23
CA VAL A 23 3.84 8.51 9.64
C VAL A 23 3.02 9.12 10.76
N THR A 24 1.72 9.31 10.55
CA THR A 24 0.84 9.97 11.51
C THR A 24 0.08 8.98 12.36
N ALA A 25 -0.11 9.29 13.65
CA ALA A 25 -0.89 8.50 14.59
C ALA A 25 -2.41 8.75 14.50
N ASN A 26 -2.82 9.69 13.64
CA ASN A 26 -4.22 9.97 13.32
C ASN A 26 -4.37 10.11 11.80
N TYR A 27 -5.32 9.39 11.23
CA TYR A 27 -5.57 9.43 9.80
C TYR A 27 -7.06 9.35 9.52
N LYS A 28 -7.62 10.36 8.85
CA LYS A 28 -9.07 10.44 8.52
C LYS A 28 -9.98 10.23 9.75
N GLY A 29 -9.61 10.80 10.88
CA GLY A 29 -10.36 10.67 12.14
C GLY A 29 -10.17 9.35 12.89
N LEU A 30 -9.36 8.42 12.38
CA LEU A 30 -8.97 7.21 13.08
C LEU A 30 -7.69 7.49 13.89
N ALA A 31 -7.76 7.25 15.21
CA ALA A 31 -6.61 7.26 16.10
C ALA A 31 -6.06 5.84 16.29
N ALA A 32 -4.76 5.73 16.54
CA ALA A 32 -4.14 4.46 16.88
C ALA A 32 -4.59 3.98 18.27
N VAL A 33 -5.02 2.72 18.36
CA VAL A 33 -5.40 2.09 19.62
C VAL A 33 -4.16 1.46 20.27
N CYS A 34 -3.67 2.10 21.32
CA CYS A 34 -2.47 1.68 22.07
C CYS A 34 -2.84 0.70 23.17
N THR A 35 -2.94 -0.59 22.86
CA THR A 35 -3.30 -1.64 23.85
C THR A 35 -2.22 -2.69 24.08
N GLY A 36 -1.09 -2.60 23.41
CA GLY A 36 0.00 -3.56 23.53
C GLY A 36 1.36 -2.88 23.66
N VAL A 37 2.39 -3.57 23.24
CA VAL A 37 3.76 -3.04 23.22
C VAL A 37 3.97 -1.96 22.16
N LEU A 38 3.08 -1.88 21.19
CA LEU A 38 3.13 -0.90 20.12
C LEU A 38 2.12 0.21 20.36
N CYS A 39 2.60 1.46 20.35
CA CYS A 39 1.79 2.66 20.33
C CYS A 39 2.35 3.62 19.29
N LEU A 40 1.59 3.88 18.23
CA LEU A 40 2.00 4.80 17.18
C LEU A 40 1.91 6.25 17.66
N THR A 41 2.96 7.00 17.39
CA THR A 41 3.01 8.46 17.48
C THR A 41 3.43 9.01 16.13
N ASP A 42 3.20 10.30 15.90
CA ASP A 42 3.71 10.95 14.70
C ASP A 42 5.23 10.86 14.66
N ALA A 43 5.78 10.33 13.58
CA ALA A 43 7.20 10.06 13.45
C ALA A 43 7.63 10.08 11.97
N SER A 44 8.90 10.35 11.73
CA SER A 44 9.50 10.16 10.40
C SER A 44 9.52 8.68 10.02
N LYS A 45 9.75 8.40 8.73
CA LYS A 45 9.96 7.02 8.23
C LYS A 45 11.04 6.30 9.03
N GLY A 46 12.21 6.94 9.23
CA GLY A 46 13.35 6.34 9.93
C GLY A 46 13.04 6.02 11.40
N GLU A 47 12.42 6.95 12.12
CA GLU A 47 11.99 6.76 13.52
C GLU A 47 10.96 5.64 13.64
N THR A 48 9.98 5.59 12.72
CA THR A 48 8.98 4.52 12.69
C THR A 48 9.63 3.15 12.50
N LEU A 49 10.56 3.03 11.55
CA LEU A 49 11.26 1.77 11.31
C LEU A 49 12.11 1.34 12.51
N THR A 50 12.86 2.28 13.11
CA THR A 50 13.65 2.03 14.33
C THR A 50 12.76 1.60 15.50
N TYR A 51 11.58 2.19 15.64
CA TYR A 51 10.62 1.81 16.67
C TYR A 51 10.11 0.37 16.46
N LEU A 52 9.81 -0.01 15.23
CA LEU A 52 9.37 -1.37 14.90
C LEU A 52 10.51 -2.41 15.07
N ASP A 53 11.75 -2.07 14.70
CA ASP A 53 12.93 -2.90 14.96
C ASP A 53 13.07 -3.20 16.45
N ARG A 54 13.02 -2.16 17.30
CA ARG A 54 13.08 -2.30 18.77
C ARG A 54 11.94 -3.13 19.33
N ALA A 55 10.74 -3.02 18.76
CA ALA A 55 9.60 -3.82 19.19
C ALA A 55 9.79 -5.32 18.88
N ILE A 56 10.36 -5.64 17.74
CA ILE A 56 10.68 -7.03 17.37
C ILE A 56 11.75 -7.60 18.31
N GLU A 57 12.87 -6.90 18.47
CA GLU A 57 14.01 -7.34 19.28
C GLU A 57 13.66 -7.40 20.77
N GLY A 58 13.07 -6.33 21.30
CA GLY A 58 12.76 -6.19 22.72
C GLY A 58 11.69 -7.17 23.23
N ASN A 59 10.88 -7.74 22.34
CA ASN A 59 9.86 -8.73 22.69
C ASN A 59 10.22 -10.15 22.24
N GLY A 60 11.44 -10.39 21.75
CA GLY A 60 11.90 -11.70 21.33
C GLY A 60 11.05 -12.31 20.21
N LEU A 61 10.52 -11.49 19.30
CA LEU A 61 9.69 -11.98 18.20
C LEU A 61 10.56 -12.72 17.18
N VAL A 62 10.19 -13.95 16.88
CA VAL A 62 10.88 -14.75 15.86
C VAL A 62 10.34 -14.40 14.49
N VAL A 63 11.14 -13.71 13.68
CA VAL A 63 10.83 -13.41 12.29
C VAL A 63 11.77 -14.18 11.37
N ARG A 64 11.21 -14.91 10.42
CA ARG A 64 11.97 -15.57 9.35
C ARG A 64 11.83 -14.76 8.07
N TYR A 65 12.91 -14.11 7.71
CA TYR A 65 13.02 -13.34 6.46
C TYR A 65 13.38 -14.25 5.28
N GLY A 66 13.06 -13.81 4.06
CA GLY A 66 13.24 -14.59 2.85
C GLY A 66 12.26 -15.78 2.71
N GLU A 67 11.30 -15.90 3.62
CA GLU A 67 10.31 -16.98 3.66
C GLU A 67 9.01 -16.57 2.97
N SER A 68 8.88 -16.91 1.69
CA SER A 68 7.67 -16.65 0.92
C SER A 68 6.64 -17.75 1.13
N VAL A 69 5.50 -17.43 1.72
CA VAL A 69 4.39 -18.40 1.87
C VAL A 69 3.74 -18.64 0.52
N GLY A 70 3.79 -19.89 0.04
CA GLY A 70 3.19 -20.34 -1.19
C GLY A 70 1.75 -20.85 -1.02
N ALA A 71 1.45 -21.49 0.11
CA ALA A 71 0.12 -22.00 0.42
C ALA A 71 -0.17 -22.01 1.92
N ILE A 72 -1.45 -21.85 2.26
CA ILE A 72 -2.01 -22.06 3.60
C ILE A 72 -3.16 -23.04 3.44
N ARG A 73 -3.07 -24.20 4.10
CA ARG A 73 -4.05 -25.28 3.98
C ARG A 73 -4.69 -25.60 5.32
N PRO A 74 -6.00 -25.38 5.51
CA PRO A 74 -6.71 -25.85 6.69
C PRO A 74 -6.71 -27.39 6.75
N ARG A 75 -6.45 -27.96 7.92
CA ARG A 75 -6.38 -29.40 8.15
C ARG A 75 -6.82 -29.74 9.59
N GLY A 76 -8.05 -30.18 9.79
CA GLY A 76 -8.49 -30.81 11.05
C GLY A 76 -8.12 -30.04 12.34
N GLY A 77 -8.42 -28.72 12.41
CA GLY A 77 -8.14 -27.88 13.58
C GLY A 77 -6.74 -27.25 13.63
N PHE A 78 -6.00 -27.30 12.55
CA PHE A 78 -4.73 -26.61 12.38
C PHE A 78 -4.52 -26.19 10.92
N PHE A 79 -3.51 -25.35 10.69
CA PHE A 79 -3.08 -24.91 9.35
C PHE A 79 -1.72 -25.49 9.03
N LEU A 80 -1.54 -25.95 7.78
CA LEU A 80 -0.25 -26.19 7.17
C LEU A 80 0.12 -24.98 6.31
N ILE A 81 1.22 -24.34 6.65
CA ILE A 81 1.75 -23.17 5.94
C ILE A 81 2.99 -23.64 5.19
N GLU A 82 2.95 -23.58 3.86
CA GLU A 82 3.98 -24.12 2.98
C GLU A 82 4.83 -22.97 2.42
N THR A 83 6.15 -23.09 2.56
CA THR A 83 7.15 -22.25 1.94
C THR A 83 8.12 -23.11 1.11
N PRO A 84 8.95 -22.55 0.23
CA PRO A 84 9.98 -23.33 -0.45
C PRO A 84 10.99 -24.01 0.50
N ALA A 85 11.20 -23.45 1.70
CA ALA A 85 12.19 -23.94 2.66
C ALA A 85 11.62 -24.95 3.66
N ALA A 86 10.32 -24.82 4.05
CA ALA A 86 9.72 -25.62 5.10
C ALA A 86 8.19 -25.65 5.07
N THR A 87 7.61 -26.59 5.82
CA THR A 87 6.19 -26.61 6.14
C THR A 87 6.01 -26.37 7.64
N TYR A 88 5.18 -25.38 7.97
CA TYR A 88 4.85 -25.02 9.34
C TYR A 88 3.46 -25.52 9.73
N ARG A 89 3.27 -25.82 11.00
CA ARG A 89 1.97 -26.18 11.57
C ARG A 89 1.57 -25.17 12.64
N SER A 90 0.36 -24.60 12.52
CA SER A 90 -0.17 -23.64 13.49
C SER A 90 -1.66 -23.90 13.78
N LYS A 91 -2.11 -23.63 15.01
CA LYS A 91 -3.54 -23.68 15.37
C LYS A 91 -4.30 -22.51 14.74
N THR A 92 -3.67 -21.35 14.63
CA THR A 92 -4.25 -20.13 14.09
C THR A 92 -3.28 -19.49 13.11
N CYS A 93 -3.78 -18.66 12.21
CA CYS A 93 -2.96 -17.95 11.22
C CYS A 93 -3.52 -16.56 11.00
N ALA A 94 -2.67 -15.53 11.02
CA ALA A 94 -3.02 -14.17 10.60
C ALA A 94 -2.25 -13.80 9.34
N VAL A 95 -2.98 -13.34 8.31
CA VAL A 95 -2.43 -12.91 7.03
C VAL A 95 -2.35 -11.39 7.00
N ALA A 96 -1.13 -10.84 6.95
CA ALA A 96 -0.82 -9.40 7.04
C ALA A 96 -0.02 -8.91 5.83
N ILE A 97 -0.36 -9.36 4.63
CA ILE A 97 0.44 -9.14 3.40
C ILE A 97 0.13 -7.82 2.68
N GLY A 98 -0.79 -7.01 3.23
CA GLY A 98 -1.23 -5.74 2.64
C GLY A 98 -1.97 -5.93 1.31
N ILE A 99 -2.47 -4.82 0.76
CA ILE A 99 -3.17 -4.82 -0.53
C ILE A 99 -2.25 -4.53 -1.71
N LEU A 100 -1.04 -4.06 -1.47
CA LEU A 100 -0.06 -3.75 -2.51
C LEU A 100 0.66 -5.03 -2.96
N GLY A 101 -0.09 -5.98 -3.50
CA GLY A 101 0.48 -7.20 -4.10
C GLY A 101 1.30 -6.86 -5.33
N ARG A 102 0.64 -6.43 -6.39
CA ARG A 102 1.25 -5.93 -7.63
C ARG A 102 0.65 -4.57 -7.95
N PRO A 103 1.45 -3.61 -8.43
CA PRO A 103 0.91 -2.37 -8.97
C PRO A 103 -0.10 -2.67 -10.08
N ARG A 104 -1.21 -1.93 -10.10
CA ARG A 104 -2.12 -2.00 -11.25
C ARG A 104 -1.38 -1.57 -12.50
N LYS A 105 -1.42 -2.43 -13.50
CA LYS A 105 -0.89 -2.07 -14.81
C LYS A 105 -1.88 -1.12 -15.52
N PRO A 106 -1.38 -0.22 -16.37
CA PRO A 106 -2.25 0.54 -17.26
C PRO A 106 -2.94 -0.40 -18.27
N ASP A 107 -4.03 0.08 -18.89
CA ASP A 107 -4.78 -0.67 -19.90
C ASP A 107 -4.05 -0.71 -21.26
N TRP A 108 -2.97 0.04 -21.39
CA TRP A 108 -2.09 0.08 -22.56
C TRP A 108 -0.76 -0.66 -22.30
N PRO A 109 -0.14 -1.25 -23.34
CA PRO A 109 1.11 -1.98 -23.19
C PRO A 109 2.28 -1.02 -22.88
N ILE A 110 3.11 -1.36 -21.90
CA ILE A 110 4.36 -0.64 -21.63
C ILE A 110 5.42 -1.11 -22.64
N PRO A 111 5.94 -0.22 -23.53
CA PRO A 111 6.97 -0.60 -24.48
C PRO A 111 8.23 -1.12 -23.76
N PHE A 112 8.82 -2.18 -24.30
CA PHE A 112 9.99 -2.79 -23.68
C PHE A 112 11.17 -1.80 -23.53
N ALA A 113 11.39 -0.97 -24.54
CA ALA A 113 12.43 0.06 -24.53
C ALA A 113 12.25 1.13 -23.45
N LEU A 114 11.03 1.29 -22.90
CA LEU A 114 10.70 2.29 -21.89
C LEU A 114 10.56 1.73 -20.48
N LYS A 115 10.83 0.44 -20.24
CA LYS A 115 10.68 -0.19 -18.91
C LYS A 115 11.50 0.49 -17.81
N ALA A 116 12.63 1.06 -18.13
CA ALA A 116 13.46 1.80 -17.17
C ALA A 116 12.95 3.23 -16.91
N ARG A 117 12.02 3.74 -17.75
CA ARG A 117 11.48 5.11 -17.68
C ARG A 117 9.99 5.15 -17.32
N ILE A 118 9.38 4.01 -17.10
CA ILE A 118 7.99 3.90 -16.63
C ILE A 118 7.99 3.05 -15.37
N THR A 119 7.76 3.69 -14.22
CA THR A 119 7.80 3.04 -12.91
C THR A 119 6.46 3.15 -12.20
N PHE A 120 6.30 2.33 -11.16
CA PHE A 120 5.10 2.31 -10.32
C PHE A 120 5.37 2.90 -8.92
N ASP A 121 6.58 3.36 -8.69
CA ASP A 121 7.02 4.01 -7.46
C ASP A 121 8.13 5.04 -7.78
N ILE A 122 8.43 5.90 -6.81
CA ILE A 122 9.45 6.94 -6.91
C ILE A 122 10.77 6.57 -6.26
N THR A 123 10.90 5.36 -5.72
CA THR A 123 12.10 4.93 -4.99
C THR A 123 13.04 4.09 -5.85
N SER A 124 12.55 3.62 -6.99
CA SER A 124 13.31 2.79 -7.94
C SER A 124 14.30 3.57 -8.80
N VAL A 125 14.17 4.90 -8.85
CA VAL A 125 14.95 5.80 -9.69
C VAL A 125 15.30 7.05 -8.90
N THR A 126 16.47 7.62 -9.17
CA THR A 126 16.83 8.95 -8.65
C THR A 126 16.26 10.02 -9.57
N PHE A 127 15.36 10.84 -9.05
CA PHE A 127 14.75 11.94 -9.77
C PHE A 127 15.45 13.26 -9.39
N ARG A 128 16.00 13.96 -10.37
CA ARG A 128 16.54 15.32 -10.19
C ARG A 128 16.41 16.11 -11.48
N ASN A 129 15.75 17.25 -11.42
CA ASN A 129 15.59 18.16 -12.56
C ASN A 129 15.08 17.48 -13.85
N LEU A 130 14.15 16.54 -13.72
CA LEU A 130 13.56 15.80 -14.82
C LEU A 130 12.15 16.30 -15.13
N ASP A 131 11.72 16.08 -16.38
CA ASP A 131 10.33 16.21 -16.80
C ASP A 131 9.58 14.92 -16.48
N VAL A 132 8.65 14.95 -15.54
CA VAL A 132 7.98 13.75 -15.02
C VAL A 132 6.46 13.86 -15.14
N LEU A 133 5.84 12.85 -15.75
CA LEU A 133 4.40 12.65 -15.69
C LEU A 133 4.07 11.69 -14.55
N VAL A 134 3.19 12.12 -13.65
CA VAL A 134 2.54 11.25 -12.65
C VAL A 134 1.12 10.93 -13.14
N VAL A 135 0.74 9.65 -13.17
CA VAL A 135 -0.60 9.21 -13.58
C VAL A 135 -1.32 8.62 -12.37
N GLY A 136 -2.38 9.30 -11.91
CA GLY A 136 -3.16 8.85 -10.75
C GLY A 136 -3.96 9.96 -10.10
N GLY A 137 -4.77 9.63 -9.10
CA GLY A 137 -5.64 10.59 -8.40
C GLY A 137 -5.91 10.24 -6.94
N GLY A 138 -5.04 9.47 -6.31
CA GLY A 138 -5.08 9.12 -4.88
C GLY A 138 -3.92 9.72 -4.08
N ASP A 139 -3.83 9.36 -2.81
CA ASP A 139 -2.80 9.85 -1.89
C ASP A 139 -1.38 9.66 -2.44
N SER A 140 -1.05 8.47 -2.97
CA SER A 140 0.26 8.21 -3.55
C SER A 140 0.61 9.14 -4.72
N ALA A 141 -0.37 9.53 -5.53
CA ALA A 141 -0.12 10.47 -6.64
C ALA A 141 0.29 11.85 -6.10
N SER A 142 -0.41 12.37 -5.09
CA SER A 142 -0.06 13.65 -4.44
C SER A 142 1.32 13.57 -3.77
N GLU A 143 1.59 12.50 -3.02
CA GLU A 143 2.87 12.30 -2.34
C GLU A 143 4.04 12.24 -3.34
N TYR A 144 3.84 11.58 -4.47
CA TYR A 144 4.85 11.51 -5.54
C TYR A 144 5.07 12.88 -6.18
N VAL A 145 4.01 13.64 -6.44
CA VAL A 145 4.11 15.02 -6.94
C VAL A 145 4.91 15.87 -5.97
N GLN A 146 4.58 15.86 -4.68
CA GLN A 146 5.27 16.63 -3.65
C GLN A 146 6.77 16.30 -3.62
N TYR A 147 7.11 15.02 -3.60
CA TYR A 147 8.50 14.56 -3.64
C TYR A 147 9.25 15.03 -4.89
N LEU A 148 8.67 14.82 -6.07
CA LEU A 148 9.30 15.18 -7.35
C LEU A 148 9.51 16.70 -7.49
N VAL A 149 8.57 17.49 -6.99
CA VAL A 149 8.71 18.96 -6.94
C VAL A 149 9.85 19.39 -6.01
N GLN A 150 10.03 18.70 -4.87
CA GLN A 150 11.17 18.94 -3.96
C GLN A 150 12.51 18.59 -4.61
N GLU A 151 12.55 17.55 -5.45
CA GLU A 151 13.74 17.15 -6.22
C GLU A 151 14.00 18.04 -7.45
N GLY A 152 13.27 19.16 -7.61
CA GLY A 152 13.45 20.11 -8.70
C GLY A 152 12.88 19.67 -10.05
N CYS A 153 12.04 18.63 -10.10
CA CYS A 153 11.43 18.15 -11.33
C CYS A 153 10.32 19.08 -11.80
N ARG A 154 10.17 19.19 -13.15
CA ARG A 154 8.93 19.69 -13.76
C ARG A 154 7.91 18.56 -13.72
N VAL A 155 6.81 18.77 -13.02
CA VAL A 155 5.82 17.71 -12.77
C VAL A 155 4.49 18.03 -13.44
N VAL A 156 3.98 17.06 -14.20
CA VAL A 156 2.61 17.02 -14.71
C VAL A 156 1.86 15.89 -14.03
N LEU A 157 0.68 16.15 -13.47
CA LEU A 157 -0.21 15.13 -12.90
C LEU A 157 -1.41 14.92 -13.84
N SER A 158 -1.57 13.71 -14.37
CA SER A 158 -2.75 13.30 -15.14
C SER A 158 -3.69 12.48 -14.27
N THR A 159 -4.96 12.88 -14.21
CA THR A 159 -6.02 12.15 -13.51
C THR A 159 -7.31 12.07 -14.32
N ARG A 160 -7.98 10.92 -14.28
CA ARG A 160 -9.28 10.70 -14.95
C ARG A 160 -10.43 11.47 -14.29
N GLY A 161 -10.29 11.74 -12.99
CA GLY A 161 -11.31 12.49 -12.24
C GLY A 161 -11.19 14.00 -12.47
N LEU A 162 -12.32 14.70 -12.37
CA LEU A 162 -12.35 16.16 -12.30
C LEU A 162 -12.00 16.68 -10.89
N SER A 163 -12.03 15.80 -9.89
CA SER A 163 -11.69 16.05 -8.49
C SER A 163 -10.97 14.84 -7.90
N PHE A 164 -10.54 14.95 -6.63
CA PHE A 164 -9.76 13.94 -5.92
C PHE A 164 -10.53 13.31 -4.73
N PRO A 165 -11.66 12.61 -4.96
CA PRO A 165 -12.53 12.13 -3.87
C PRO A 165 -11.88 11.03 -2.99
N ARG A 166 -10.82 10.38 -3.46
CA ARG A 166 -10.08 9.33 -2.73
C ARG A 166 -8.84 9.85 -2.00
N MET A 167 -8.45 11.10 -2.30
CA MET A 167 -7.29 11.74 -1.67
C MET A 167 -7.69 12.29 -0.30
N ASN A 168 -6.86 12.11 0.71
CA ASN A 168 -7.08 12.71 2.02
C ASN A 168 -6.92 14.24 1.96
N ASP A 169 -7.48 14.94 2.96
CA ASP A 169 -7.53 16.41 2.94
C ASP A 169 -6.13 17.05 2.98
N ILE A 170 -5.18 16.45 3.68
CA ILE A 170 -3.80 16.97 3.78
C ILE A 170 -3.10 16.87 2.42
N ASN A 171 -3.17 15.71 1.79
CA ASN A 171 -2.57 15.49 0.47
C ASN A 171 -3.25 16.34 -0.61
N ARG A 172 -4.57 16.52 -0.51
CA ARG A 172 -5.33 17.38 -1.42
C ARG A 172 -4.91 18.84 -1.28
N ALA A 173 -4.90 19.37 -0.06
CA ALA A 173 -4.48 20.73 0.21
C ALA A 173 -3.03 21.00 -0.24
N SER A 174 -2.12 20.04 -0.01
CA SER A 174 -0.73 20.15 -0.46
C SER A 174 -0.61 20.18 -1.99
N LEU A 175 -1.39 19.35 -2.69
CA LEU A 175 -1.41 19.33 -4.15
C LEU A 175 -1.99 20.62 -4.73
N GLU A 176 -3.11 21.10 -4.18
CA GLU A 176 -3.76 22.35 -4.59
C GLU A 176 -2.83 23.56 -4.38
N ALA A 177 -2.13 23.61 -3.25
CA ALA A 177 -1.14 24.66 -2.98
C ALA A 177 0.03 24.65 -3.99
N LEU A 178 0.52 23.46 -4.40
CA LEU A 178 1.54 23.36 -5.44
C LEU A 178 1.02 23.78 -6.83
N GLU A 179 -0.23 23.48 -7.14
CA GLU A 179 -0.87 23.90 -8.39
C GLU A 179 -1.06 25.42 -8.43
N GLU A 180 -1.56 26.04 -7.35
CA GLU A 180 -1.69 27.49 -7.20
C GLU A 180 -0.36 28.24 -7.34
N GLN A 181 0.74 27.63 -6.84
CA GLN A 181 2.09 28.16 -6.98
C GLN A 181 2.69 27.93 -8.39
N GLY A 182 1.98 27.28 -9.30
CA GLY A 182 2.50 26.92 -10.64
C GLY A 182 3.64 25.88 -10.60
N ARG A 183 3.79 25.13 -9.49
CA ARG A 183 4.83 24.13 -9.32
C ARG A 183 4.48 22.77 -9.92
N VAL A 184 3.20 22.53 -10.20
CA VAL A 184 2.67 21.34 -10.86
C VAL A 184 1.57 21.74 -11.83
N LEU A 185 1.53 21.10 -12.99
CA LEU A 185 0.40 21.19 -13.92
C LEU A 185 -0.51 19.99 -13.69
N VAL A 186 -1.78 20.23 -13.34
CA VAL A 186 -2.77 19.16 -13.11
C VAL A 186 -3.74 19.06 -14.28
N LEU A 187 -3.65 17.96 -15.01
CA LEU A 187 -4.53 17.60 -16.13
C LEU A 187 -5.68 16.75 -15.61
N ARG A 188 -6.82 17.37 -15.34
CA ARG A 188 -8.05 16.71 -14.88
C ARG A 188 -8.87 16.19 -16.06
N GLY A 189 -9.64 15.12 -15.84
CA GLY A 189 -10.45 14.50 -16.89
C GLY A 189 -9.63 13.85 -18.01
N THR A 190 -8.33 13.62 -17.79
CA THR A 190 -7.44 13.06 -18.80
C THR A 190 -7.20 11.56 -18.59
N ASN A 191 -7.13 10.82 -19.67
CA ASN A 191 -6.81 9.39 -19.66
C ASN A 191 -5.66 9.11 -20.63
N VAL A 192 -4.57 8.55 -20.11
CA VAL A 192 -3.45 8.08 -20.93
C VAL A 192 -3.90 6.82 -21.66
N VAL A 193 -3.82 6.82 -22.99
CA VAL A 193 -4.27 5.69 -23.82
C VAL A 193 -3.12 4.99 -24.54
N ARG A 194 -2.00 5.65 -24.71
CA ARG A 194 -0.84 5.08 -25.37
C ARG A 194 0.43 5.79 -24.92
N VAL A 195 1.51 5.02 -24.83
CA VAL A 195 2.86 5.54 -24.66
C VAL A 195 3.75 4.90 -25.71
N GLU A 196 4.54 5.69 -26.38
CA GLU A 196 5.51 5.24 -27.39
C GLU A 196 6.90 5.81 -27.10
N SER A 197 7.93 5.22 -27.70
CA SER A 197 9.30 5.71 -27.54
C SER A 197 9.57 6.83 -28.55
N ASP A 198 9.89 8.00 -28.07
CA ASP A 198 10.38 9.13 -28.83
C ASP A 198 11.83 9.41 -28.41
N GLN A 199 12.79 9.00 -29.23
CA GLN A 199 14.22 9.10 -28.94
C GLN A 199 14.63 8.53 -27.56
N GLY A 200 13.97 7.44 -27.14
CA GLY A 200 14.18 6.80 -25.84
C GLY A 200 13.44 7.46 -24.66
N ARG A 201 12.64 8.52 -24.90
CA ARG A 201 11.76 9.16 -23.91
C ARG A 201 10.31 8.67 -24.10
N PRO A 202 9.53 8.53 -23.02
CA PRO A 202 8.11 8.24 -23.10
C PRO A 202 7.35 9.41 -23.74
N ARG A 203 6.78 9.22 -24.94
CA ARG A 203 5.80 10.12 -25.51
C ARG A 203 4.41 9.64 -25.18
N VAL A 204 3.67 10.45 -24.46
CA VAL A 204 2.38 10.10 -23.88
C VAL A 204 1.26 10.68 -24.69
N HIS A 205 0.27 9.84 -25.03
CA HIS A 205 -0.95 10.21 -25.74
C HIS A 205 -2.15 10.08 -24.80
N PHE A 206 -3.00 11.10 -24.85
CA PHE A 206 -4.23 11.14 -24.07
C PHE A 206 -5.43 10.73 -24.94
N ALA A 207 -6.55 10.34 -24.33
CA ALA A 207 -7.77 9.96 -25.04
C ALA A 207 -8.24 11.05 -26.01
N GLU A 208 -8.89 10.64 -27.11
CA GLU A 208 -9.29 11.56 -28.20
C GLU A 208 -10.56 12.35 -27.90
N ASP A 209 -11.34 11.95 -26.88
CA ASP A 209 -12.66 12.51 -26.60
C ASP A 209 -12.56 13.79 -25.71
N GLY A 210 -13.00 14.92 -26.26
CA GLY A 210 -13.25 16.18 -25.55
C GLY A 210 -12.52 17.39 -26.09
N ASP A 211 -13.19 18.55 -26.03
CA ASP A 211 -12.58 19.86 -26.23
C ASP A 211 -11.54 20.12 -25.12
N GLY A 212 -10.31 20.44 -25.52
CA GLY A 212 -9.22 20.73 -24.56
C GLY A 212 -8.30 19.55 -24.23
N LYS A 213 -8.28 18.51 -25.06
CA LYS A 213 -7.30 17.41 -25.00
C LYS A 213 -5.85 17.95 -24.97
N PRO A 214 -5.02 17.50 -24.04
CA PRO A 214 -3.59 17.81 -24.06
C PRO A 214 -2.94 17.20 -25.32
N GLU A 215 -2.08 17.99 -25.98
CA GLU A 215 -1.25 17.45 -27.06
C GLU A 215 -0.31 16.36 -26.52
N PRO A 216 0.06 15.38 -27.36
CA PRO A 216 1.04 14.37 -26.99
C PRO A 216 2.36 15.00 -26.57
N GLU A 217 2.86 14.65 -25.38
CA GLU A 217 4.07 15.23 -24.80
C GLU A 217 5.08 14.16 -24.43
N SER A 218 6.37 14.45 -24.60
CA SER A 218 7.48 13.57 -24.24
C SER A 218 8.05 13.95 -22.88
N PHE A 219 8.17 12.97 -21.97
CA PHE A 219 8.70 13.12 -20.62
C PHE A 219 10.01 12.36 -20.47
N ASP A 220 10.81 12.72 -19.47
CA ASP A 220 11.98 11.93 -19.08
C ASP A 220 11.56 10.65 -18.36
N HIS A 221 10.47 10.71 -17.60
CA HIS A 221 9.95 9.60 -16.84
C HIS A 221 8.43 9.66 -16.67
N VAL A 222 7.79 8.48 -16.56
CA VAL A 222 6.37 8.34 -16.20
C VAL A 222 6.25 7.51 -14.93
N VAL A 223 5.55 8.03 -13.94
CA VAL A 223 5.27 7.33 -12.67
C VAL A 223 3.79 6.98 -12.59
N LEU A 224 3.48 5.71 -12.51
CA LEU A 224 2.12 5.18 -12.50
C LEU A 224 1.63 4.96 -11.06
N ALA A 225 0.92 5.94 -10.50
CA ALA A 225 0.30 5.88 -9.17
C ALA A 225 -1.15 5.34 -9.25
N LEU A 226 -1.32 4.18 -9.89
CA LEU A 226 -2.63 3.57 -10.19
C LEU A 226 -3.19 2.72 -9.03
N GLY A 227 -2.47 2.66 -7.91
CA GLY A 227 -2.78 1.78 -6.78
C GLY A 227 -2.33 0.33 -7.02
N GLY A 228 -2.63 -0.53 -6.06
CA GLY A 228 -2.31 -1.96 -6.13
C GLY A 228 -3.53 -2.83 -6.44
N THR A 229 -3.27 -4.07 -6.79
CA THR A 229 -4.28 -5.13 -6.84
C THR A 229 -4.33 -5.84 -5.50
N THR A 230 -5.53 -6.13 -4.99
CA THR A 230 -5.70 -7.01 -3.83
C THR A 230 -5.09 -8.38 -4.17
N PRO A 231 -4.42 -9.06 -3.24
CA PRO A 231 -3.89 -10.41 -3.46
C PRO A 231 -5.02 -11.47 -3.46
N GLU A 232 -6.11 -11.16 -4.14
CA GLU A 232 -7.36 -11.91 -4.19
C GLU A 232 -7.14 -13.37 -4.59
N ASN A 233 -6.32 -13.60 -5.63
CA ASN A 233 -6.04 -14.94 -6.10
C ASN A 233 -5.37 -15.80 -5.01
N PHE A 234 -4.42 -15.24 -4.26
CA PHE A 234 -3.78 -15.95 -3.16
C PHE A 234 -4.79 -16.28 -2.06
N LEU A 235 -5.61 -15.30 -1.65
CA LEU A 235 -6.63 -15.50 -0.62
C LEU A 235 -7.69 -16.53 -1.05
N LYS A 236 -8.10 -16.51 -2.30
CA LYS A 236 -9.03 -17.52 -2.87
C LYS A 236 -8.42 -18.93 -2.90
N THR A 237 -7.11 -19.08 -3.12
CA THR A 237 -6.46 -20.41 -3.06
C THR A 237 -6.44 -20.99 -1.66
N ILE A 238 -6.56 -20.16 -0.61
CA ILE A 238 -6.70 -20.63 0.77
C ILE A 238 -8.12 -21.15 1.04
N GLY A 239 -9.11 -20.70 0.26
CA GLY A 239 -10.53 -21.03 0.42
C GLY A 239 -11.32 -19.98 1.20
N ILE A 240 -10.82 -18.74 1.30
CA ILE A 240 -11.54 -17.63 1.92
C ILE A 240 -12.69 -17.22 1.01
N ASP A 241 -13.88 -17.01 1.58
CA ASP A 241 -15.05 -16.52 0.87
C ASP A 241 -14.94 -15.04 0.53
N PHE A 242 -15.54 -14.66 -0.60
CA PHE A 242 -15.56 -13.30 -1.11
C PHE A 242 -16.98 -12.85 -1.46
N ASP A 243 -17.29 -11.59 -1.13
CA ASP A 243 -18.42 -10.86 -1.72
C ASP A 243 -17.84 -9.90 -2.77
N GLY A 244 -18.01 -10.24 -4.05
CA GLY A 244 -17.35 -9.56 -5.15
C GLY A 244 -15.82 -9.62 -5.04
N GLN A 245 -15.18 -8.50 -4.78
CA GLN A 245 -13.72 -8.38 -4.61
C GLN A 245 -13.29 -8.23 -3.13
N THR A 246 -14.24 -8.28 -2.21
CA THR A 246 -14.00 -8.05 -0.79
C THR A 246 -14.05 -9.40 -0.05
N PRO A 247 -13.03 -9.76 0.74
CA PRO A 247 -13.07 -10.95 1.57
C PRO A 247 -14.18 -10.84 2.62
N VAL A 248 -14.93 -11.92 2.82
CA VAL A 248 -15.96 -12.00 3.86
C VAL A 248 -15.26 -12.18 5.21
N LEU A 249 -15.46 -11.22 6.12
CA LEU A 249 -14.87 -11.23 7.45
C LEU A 249 -15.97 -11.22 8.51
N ARG A 250 -15.73 -11.95 9.59
CA ARG A 250 -16.52 -11.94 10.82
C ARG A 250 -15.98 -10.85 11.77
N GLU A 251 -16.63 -10.70 12.91
CA GLU A 251 -16.13 -9.85 13.99
C GLU A 251 -14.70 -10.25 14.36
N GLY A 252 -13.82 -9.26 14.66
CA GLY A 252 -12.42 -9.51 14.94
C GLY A 252 -11.59 -9.88 13.70
N TYR A 253 -12.11 -9.65 12.48
CA TYR A 253 -11.41 -9.93 11.22
C TYR A 253 -11.10 -11.41 10.94
N GLU A 254 -11.83 -12.31 11.57
CA GLU A 254 -11.78 -13.74 11.24
C GLU A 254 -12.44 -13.98 9.88
N THR A 255 -11.84 -14.83 9.06
CA THR A 255 -12.38 -15.21 7.74
C THR A 255 -13.52 -16.24 7.86
N SER A 256 -14.05 -16.70 6.72
CA SER A 256 -14.96 -17.86 6.68
C SER A 256 -14.31 -19.14 7.24
N ILE A 257 -12.99 -19.19 7.32
CA ILE A 257 -12.23 -20.34 7.85
C ILE A 257 -11.87 -20.07 9.32
N PRO A 258 -12.41 -20.86 10.29
CA PRO A 258 -12.14 -20.67 11.70
C PRO A 258 -10.64 -20.72 12.03
N GLY A 259 -10.17 -19.73 12.81
CA GLY A 259 -8.77 -19.59 13.20
C GLY A 259 -7.87 -18.90 12.18
N LEU A 260 -8.42 -18.49 11.02
CA LEU A 260 -7.72 -17.73 10.01
C LEU A 260 -8.19 -16.26 9.98
N PHE A 261 -7.27 -15.34 10.18
CA PHE A 261 -7.54 -13.91 10.27
C PHE A 261 -6.89 -13.15 9.14
N LEU A 262 -7.54 -12.09 8.65
CA LEU A 262 -6.91 -11.08 7.80
C LEU A 262 -6.71 -9.80 8.61
N VAL A 263 -5.54 -9.18 8.48
CA VAL A 263 -5.23 -7.92 9.18
C VAL A 263 -4.53 -6.92 8.26
N GLY A 264 -4.46 -5.69 8.70
CA GLY A 264 -3.85 -4.63 7.92
C GLY A 264 -4.74 -4.15 6.77
N ASP A 265 -4.12 -3.71 5.71
CA ASP A 265 -4.81 -3.16 4.55
C ASP A 265 -5.76 -4.15 3.86
N LEU A 266 -5.60 -5.45 4.11
CA LEU A 266 -6.54 -6.48 3.62
C LEU A 266 -7.97 -6.28 4.16
N THR A 267 -8.10 -5.62 5.31
CA THR A 267 -9.39 -5.38 5.99
C THR A 267 -9.97 -4.00 5.71
N ALA A 268 -9.23 -3.12 5.04
CA ALA A 268 -9.59 -1.71 4.91
C ALA A 268 -10.73 -1.43 3.91
N GLY A 269 -11.10 -2.39 3.08
CA GLY A 269 -12.18 -2.28 2.12
C GLY A 269 -12.02 -1.10 1.15
N LYS A 270 -13.12 -0.43 0.84
CA LYS A 270 -13.15 0.72 -0.09
C LYS A 270 -12.53 2.00 0.49
N SER A 271 -12.37 2.09 1.79
CA SER A 271 -11.84 3.27 2.50
C SER A 271 -10.33 3.46 2.30
N GLY A 272 -9.66 2.44 1.80
CA GLY A 272 -8.20 2.41 1.65
C GLY A 272 -7.48 2.10 2.98
N GLY A 273 -6.29 1.51 2.88
CA GLY A 273 -5.47 1.15 4.03
C GLY A 273 -4.70 2.33 4.61
N SER A 274 -4.34 2.20 5.89
CA SER A 274 -3.42 3.10 6.58
C SER A 274 -2.65 2.31 7.64
N ILE A 275 -1.50 2.83 8.08
CA ILE A 275 -0.75 2.20 9.17
C ILE A 275 -1.64 2.07 10.42
N ILE A 276 -2.47 3.08 10.71
CA ILE A 276 -3.36 3.07 11.87
C ILE A 276 -4.42 1.97 11.74
N SER A 277 -5.08 1.85 10.59
CA SER A 277 -6.04 0.76 10.37
C SER A 277 -5.39 -0.62 10.46
N ALA A 278 -4.12 -0.73 10.04
CA ALA A 278 -3.36 -1.97 10.15
C ALA A 278 -3.09 -2.34 11.62
N PHE A 279 -2.71 -1.38 12.45
CA PHE A 279 -2.51 -1.59 13.89
C PHE A 279 -3.81 -1.92 14.61
N ASN A 280 -4.87 -1.16 14.35
CA ASN A 280 -6.16 -1.36 15.00
C ASN A 280 -6.76 -2.72 14.63
N SER A 281 -6.74 -3.11 13.35
CA SER A 281 -7.22 -4.41 12.91
C SER A 281 -6.41 -5.58 13.51
N ALA A 282 -5.09 -5.40 13.64
CA ALA A 282 -4.25 -6.41 14.31
C ALA A 282 -4.60 -6.56 15.79
N ASN A 283 -4.88 -5.46 16.50
CA ASN A 283 -5.32 -5.49 17.90
C ASN A 283 -6.65 -6.24 18.06
N GLU A 284 -7.64 -5.95 17.22
CA GLU A 284 -8.95 -6.62 17.28
C GLU A 284 -8.85 -8.09 16.89
N ALA A 285 -8.09 -8.43 15.86
CA ALA A 285 -7.86 -9.80 15.44
C ALA A 285 -7.15 -10.61 16.53
N MET A 286 -6.16 -10.04 17.22
CA MET A 286 -5.48 -10.70 18.34
C MET A 286 -6.41 -10.95 19.50
N ARG A 287 -7.34 -10.03 19.82
CA ARG A 287 -8.37 -10.27 20.83
C ARG A 287 -9.27 -11.43 20.45
N ALA A 288 -9.87 -11.40 19.26
CA ALA A 288 -10.75 -12.45 18.79
C ALA A 288 -10.03 -13.82 18.73
N LEU A 289 -8.76 -13.81 18.32
CA LEU A 289 -7.92 -15.01 18.30
C LEU A 289 -7.69 -15.58 19.71
N CYS A 290 -7.38 -14.72 20.68
CA CYS A 290 -7.18 -15.14 22.07
C CYS A 290 -8.47 -15.63 22.73
N GLU A 291 -9.59 -14.93 22.49
CA GLU A 291 -10.89 -15.29 23.07
C GLU A 291 -11.49 -16.57 22.45
N GLY A 292 -11.32 -16.75 21.13
CA GLY A 292 -11.99 -17.84 20.41
C GLY A 292 -11.15 -19.09 20.17
N HIS A 293 -9.83 -18.99 20.14
CA HIS A 293 -8.94 -20.06 19.67
C HIS A 293 -7.76 -20.38 20.60
N LEU A 294 -7.30 -19.42 21.37
CA LEU A 294 -6.17 -19.57 22.29
C LEU A 294 -6.57 -19.01 23.64
N ASP A 295 -6.27 -19.74 24.70
CA ASP A 295 -6.47 -19.26 26.06
C ASP A 295 -5.30 -18.35 26.45
N CYS A 296 -5.37 -17.07 26.05
CA CYS A 296 -4.30 -16.11 26.36
C CYS A 296 -4.85 -14.91 27.16
N PRO A 297 -4.04 -14.34 28.07
CA PRO A 297 -4.44 -13.17 28.83
C PRO A 297 -4.61 -11.97 27.90
N ILE A 298 -5.78 -11.36 27.94
CA ILE A 298 -6.12 -10.19 27.11
C ILE A 298 -6.10 -8.95 27.99
N PRO A 299 -5.30 -7.91 27.64
CA PRO A 299 -5.33 -6.66 28.37
C PRO A 299 -6.71 -5.99 28.21
N PRO A 300 -7.21 -5.29 29.25
CA PRO A 300 -8.49 -4.59 29.18
C PRO A 300 -8.49 -3.57 28.04
N ARG A 301 -9.66 -3.33 27.43
CA ARG A 301 -9.80 -2.25 26.47
C ARG A 301 -9.47 -0.91 27.13
N PRO A 302 -8.74 0.00 26.48
CA PRO A 302 -8.59 1.34 27.00
C PRO A 302 -9.98 1.95 27.19
N ARG A 303 -10.19 2.65 28.32
CA ARG A 303 -11.43 3.40 28.51
C ARG A 303 -11.48 4.53 27.48
N PRO A 304 -12.64 4.81 26.87
CA PRO A 304 -12.83 5.88 25.90
C PRO A 304 -12.46 7.26 26.46
#